data_7ad41991d48218cd15876ae089929ca0
#
_entry.id   7ad41991d48218cd15876ae089929ca0
#
_cell.length_a   1.000
_cell.length_b   1.000
_cell.length_c   1.000
_cell.angle_alpha   90.00
_cell.angle_beta   90.00
_cell.angle_gamma   90.00
#
_symmetry.space_group_name_H-M   'P 1'
#
loop_
_entity.id
_entity.type
_entity.pdbx_description
1 polymer ?
#
loop_
_entity_poly.entity_id
_entity_poly.type
_entity_poly.pdbx_seq_one_letter_code
_entity_poly.pdbx_strand_id
1 'polypeptide(L)'
;MHLTLKEEERILLWSAAEMSRRRLEKGLKLNYPESVAVICDETQECAREGCIPMLTDMMEYGATILKREHVMDSVPEMMRIVQGEALFPDGTKLVTVMNPIRD
;
A
#
# COMPACT_ATOMS: atom_id res chain seq x y z
N MET A 1 20.70 18.21 -1.42
CA MET A 1 20.62 16.76 -1.16
C MET A 1 20.30 16.05 -2.47
N HIS A 2 21.05 15.00 -2.74
CA HIS A 2 20.82 14.17 -3.93
C HIS A 2 20.19 12.85 -3.53
N LEU A 3 19.03 12.56 -4.10
CA LEU A 3 18.31 11.31 -3.83
C LEU A 3 18.52 10.32 -4.96
N THR A 4 18.55 9.02 -4.64
CA THR A 4 18.51 7.97 -5.65
C THR A 4 17.11 7.92 -6.26
N LEU A 5 16.98 7.29 -7.43
CA LEU A 5 15.68 7.10 -8.07
C LEU A 5 14.70 6.35 -7.16
N LYS A 6 15.18 5.33 -6.46
CA LYS A 6 14.34 4.57 -5.51
C LYS A 6 13.84 5.43 -4.34
N GLU A 7 14.69 6.31 -3.85
CA GLU A 7 14.30 7.23 -2.78
C GLU A 7 13.26 8.24 -3.25
N GLU A 8 13.41 8.76 -4.48
CA GLU A 8 12.42 9.65 -5.08
C GLU A 8 11.07 8.94 -5.25
N GLU A 9 11.08 7.72 -5.77
CA GLU A 9 9.86 6.92 -5.93
C GLU A 9 9.17 6.67 -4.60
N ARG A 10 9.95 6.36 -3.56
CA ARG A 10 9.41 6.12 -2.22
C ARG A 10 8.73 7.36 -1.66
N ILE A 11 9.34 8.53 -1.86
CA ILE A 11 8.77 9.80 -1.39
C ILE A 11 7.48 10.13 -2.15
N LEU A 12 7.48 9.93 -3.46
CA LEU A 12 6.28 10.16 -4.28
C LEU A 12 5.13 9.23 -3.85
N LEU A 13 5.44 7.98 -3.59
CA LEU A 13 4.44 7.03 -3.11
C LEU A 13 3.88 7.47 -1.75
N TRP A 14 4.73 7.86 -0.83
CA TRP A 14 4.30 8.37 0.47
C TRP A 14 3.40 9.60 0.31
N SER A 15 3.78 10.51 -0.56
CA SER A 15 2.99 11.73 -0.81
C SER A 15 1.60 11.38 -1.32
N ALA A 16 1.51 10.46 -2.27
CA ALA A 16 0.22 10.01 -2.81
C ALA A 16 -0.62 9.32 -1.73
N ALA A 17 0.00 8.48 -0.91
CA ALA A 17 -0.68 7.79 0.18
C ALA A 17 -1.17 8.76 1.25
N GLU A 18 -0.35 9.74 1.60
CA GLU A 18 -0.72 10.73 2.61
C GLU A 18 -1.89 11.60 2.16
N MET A 19 -1.88 12.04 0.91
CA MET A 19 -3.02 12.77 0.34
C MET A 19 -4.29 11.93 0.40
N SER A 20 -4.16 10.64 0.10
CA SER A 20 -5.28 9.70 0.13
C SER A 20 -5.83 9.52 1.55
N ARG A 21 -4.96 9.40 2.54
CA ARG A 21 -5.36 9.31 3.95
C ARG A 21 -6.14 10.54 4.40
N ARG A 22 -5.70 11.71 3.98
CA ARG A 22 -6.41 12.97 4.30
C ARG A 22 -7.79 13.02 3.67
N ARG A 23 -7.92 12.47 2.46
CA ARG A 23 -9.22 12.36 1.79
C ARG A 23 -10.15 11.41 2.55
N LEU A 24 -9.64 10.28 3.02
CA LEU A 24 -10.41 9.37 3.87
C LEU A 24 -10.91 10.05 5.15
N GLU A 25 -10.07 10.84 5.79
CA GLU A 25 -10.44 11.57 6.99
C GLU A 25 -11.60 12.55 6.73
N LYS A 26 -11.69 13.06 5.50
CA LYS A 26 -12.77 13.96 5.07
C LYS A 26 -14.04 13.21 4.66
N GLY A 27 -14.03 11.89 4.72
CA GLY A 27 -15.17 11.07 4.32
C GLY A 27 -15.25 10.78 2.82
N LEU A 28 -14.18 11.06 2.07
CA LEU A 28 -14.14 10.76 0.64
C LEU A 28 -13.70 9.31 0.41
N LYS A 29 -14.27 8.69 -0.61
CA LYS A 29 -13.87 7.34 -1.02
C LYS A 29 -12.71 7.42 -1.99
N LEU A 30 -11.77 6.48 -1.85
CA LEU A 30 -10.57 6.45 -2.68
C LEU A 30 -10.84 5.83 -4.05
N ASN A 31 -10.17 6.35 -5.07
CA ASN A 31 -10.14 5.74 -6.39
C ASN A 31 -9.06 4.66 -6.46
N TYR A 32 -8.88 4.07 -7.65
CA TYR A 32 -7.92 2.97 -7.84
C TYR A 32 -6.48 3.37 -7.49
N PRO A 33 -5.89 4.42 -8.09
CA PRO A 33 -4.49 4.77 -7.78
C PRO A 33 -4.28 5.19 -6.33
N GLU A 34 -5.24 5.87 -5.74
CA GLU A 34 -5.15 6.25 -4.33
C GLU A 34 -5.13 5.01 -3.42
N SER A 35 -5.98 4.03 -3.73
CA SER A 35 -6.05 2.79 -2.97
C SER A 35 -4.74 1.99 -3.07
N VAL A 36 -4.18 1.89 -4.28
CA VAL A 36 -2.88 1.23 -4.49
C VAL A 36 -1.79 1.93 -3.68
N ALA A 37 -1.77 3.26 -3.70
CA ALA A 37 -0.75 4.02 -2.99
C ALA A 37 -0.80 3.76 -1.48
N VAL A 38 -1.98 3.75 -0.88
CA VAL A 38 -2.12 3.50 0.56
C VAL A 38 -1.64 2.09 0.93
N ILE A 39 -2.06 1.09 0.17
CA ILE A 39 -1.66 -0.30 0.45
C ILE A 39 -0.14 -0.47 0.31
N CYS A 40 0.43 0.05 -0.77
CA CYS A 40 1.88 -0.05 -0.98
C CYS A 40 2.68 0.69 0.08
N ASP A 41 2.25 1.90 0.45
CA ASP A 41 2.95 2.67 1.47
C ASP A 41 2.92 1.96 2.83
N GLU A 42 1.77 1.47 3.25
CA GLU A 42 1.64 0.77 4.53
C GLU A 42 2.48 -0.52 4.56
N THR A 43 2.48 -1.30 3.49
CA THR A 43 3.28 -2.53 3.43
C THR A 43 4.77 -2.23 3.40
N GLN A 44 5.20 -1.21 2.65
CA GLN A 44 6.60 -0.82 2.59
C GLN A 44 7.11 -0.31 3.94
N GLU A 45 6.32 0.52 4.62
CA GLU A 45 6.69 1.05 5.91
C GLU A 45 6.74 -0.06 6.98
N CYS A 46 5.75 -0.95 6.97
CA CYS A 46 5.75 -2.10 7.88
C CYS A 46 6.98 -2.99 7.66
N ALA A 47 7.34 -3.24 6.41
CA ALA A 47 8.54 -4.01 6.09
C ALA A 47 9.81 -3.33 6.61
N ARG A 48 9.92 -2.02 6.42
CA ARG A 48 11.06 -1.23 6.88
C ARG A 48 11.21 -1.26 8.40
N GLU A 49 10.10 -1.21 9.10
CA GLU A 49 10.08 -1.27 10.57
C GLU A 49 10.35 -2.68 11.10
N GLY A 50 10.18 -3.69 10.25
CA GLY A 50 10.30 -5.08 10.66
C GLY A 50 9.12 -5.57 11.49
N CYS A 51 7.95 -4.93 11.38
CA CYS A 51 6.77 -5.28 12.17
C CYS A 51 6.17 -6.63 11.75
N ILE A 52 6.33 -6.99 10.47
CA ILE A 52 5.90 -8.29 9.93
C ILE A 52 7.08 -8.87 9.14
N PRO A 53 7.86 -9.79 9.71
CA PRO A 53 9.07 -10.30 9.05
C PRO A 53 8.81 -11.34 7.97
N MET A 54 7.67 -12.04 8.01
CA MET A 54 7.35 -13.09 7.06
C MET A 54 6.59 -12.55 5.86
N LEU A 55 7.07 -12.89 4.66
CA LEU A 55 6.45 -12.41 3.41
C LEU A 55 4.98 -12.80 3.31
N THR A 56 4.64 -14.04 3.65
CA THR A 56 3.25 -14.52 3.59
C THR A 56 2.32 -13.72 4.52
N ASP A 57 2.80 -13.38 5.71
CA ASP A 57 2.03 -12.58 6.66
C ASP A 57 1.87 -11.14 6.18
N MET A 58 2.89 -10.60 5.50
CA MET A 58 2.82 -9.27 4.89
C MET A 58 1.76 -9.23 3.79
N MET A 59 1.66 -10.28 2.99
CA MET A 59 0.65 -10.38 1.93
C MET A 59 -0.76 -10.36 2.54
N GLU A 60 -0.97 -11.07 3.63
CA GLU A 60 -2.26 -11.04 4.34
C GLU A 60 -2.53 -9.69 4.99
N TYR A 61 -1.50 -9.07 5.58
CA TYR A 61 -1.61 -7.73 6.16
C TYR A 61 -2.08 -6.71 5.12
N GLY A 62 -1.55 -6.78 3.90
CA GLY A 62 -1.94 -5.88 2.82
C GLY A 62 -3.45 -5.92 2.50
N ALA A 63 -4.11 -7.04 2.77
CA ALA A 63 -5.55 -7.19 2.56
C ALA A 63 -6.39 -6.73 3.75
N THR A 64 -5.78 -6.15 4.77
CA THR A 64 -6.49 -5.62 5.96
C THR A 64 -6.48 -4.10 6.02
N ILE A 65 -5.74 -3.43 5.13
CA ILE A 65 -5.48 -1.99 5.22
C ILE A 65 -6.72 -1.18 4.82
N LEU A 66 -7.34 -1.54 3.71
CA LEU A 66 -8.54 -0.85 3.20
C LEU A 66 -9.72 -1.80 3.13
N LYS A 67 -10.91 -1.28 3.43
CA LYS A 67 -12.18 -2.00 3.34
C LYS A 67 -13.03 -1.40 2.23
N ARG A 68 -14.11 -2.09 1.85
CA ARG A 68 -15.03 -1.61 0.81
C ARG A 68 -15.57 -0.22 1.10
N GLU A 69 -15.81 0.10 2.36
CA GLU A 69 -16.32 1.42 2.76
C GLU A 69 -15.35 2.56 2.47
N HIS A 70 -14.06 2.26 2.30
CA HIS A 70 -13.03 3.25 2.05
C HIS A 70 -12.81 3.58 0.58
N VAL A 71 -13.35 2.77 -0.34
CA VAL A 71 -13.05 2.85 -1.76
C VAL A 71 -14.31 3.02 -2.59
N MET A 72 -14.16 3.56 -3.80
CA MET A 72 -15.26 3.69 -4.75
C MET A 72 -15.74 2.31 -5.20
N ASP A 73 -17.01 2.21 -5.61
CA ASP A 73 -17.67 0.92 -5.86
C ASP A 73 -16.95 0.00 -6.84
N SER A 74 -16.32 0.56 -7.87
CA SER A 74 -15.64 -0.23 -8.90
C SER A 74 -14.23 -0.67 -8.52
N VAL A 75 -13.64 -0.10 -7.47
CA VAL A 75 -12.24 -0.35 -7.10
C VAL A 75 -11.95 -1.81 -6.75
N PRO A 76 -12.77 -2.50 -5.93
CA PRO A 76 -12.47 -3.89 -5.59
C PRO A 76 -12.36 -4.82 -6.81
N GLU A 77 -13.17 -4.60 -7.84
CA GLU A 77 -13.13 -5.44 -9.05
C GLU A 77 -11.96 -5.11 -9.95
N MET A 78 -11.52 -3.85 -9.96
CA MET A 78 -10.36 -3.41 -10.74
C MET A 78 -9.04 -3.80 -10.08
N MET A 79 -9.02 -3.85 -8.75
CA MET A 79 -7.80 -4.04 -7.97
C MET A 79 -7.75 -5.45 -7.38
N ARG A 80 -7.54 -6.44 -8.24
CA ARG A 80 -7.46 -7.85 -7.82
C ARG A 80 -6.10 -8.24 -7.27
N ILE A 81 -5.06 -7.57 -7.74
CA ILE A 81 -3.68 -7.82 -7.34
C ILE A 81 -2.99 -6.47 -7.17
N VAL A 82 -2.29 -6.30 -6.06
CA VAL A 82 -1.38 -5.19 -5.86
C VAL A 82 0.01 -5.76 -5.61
N GLN A 83 0.99 -5.28 -6.36
CA GLN A 83 2.38 -5.71 -6.22
C GLN A 83 3.28 -4.52 -5.97
N GLY A 84 4.26 -4.71 -5.11
CA GLY A 84 5.27 -3.69 -4.85
C GLY A 84 6.48 -4.29 -4.16
N GLU A 85 7.65 -3.73 -4.42
CA GLU A 85 8.84 -4.13 -3.69
C GLU A 85 8.85 -3.48 -2.32
N ALA A 86 9.29 -4.23 -1.32
CA ALA A 86 9.45 -3.71 0.04
C ALA A 86 10.80 -4.14 0.59
N LEU A 87 11.43 -3.25 1.35
CA LEU A 87 12.72 -3.52 1.98
C LEU A 87 12.49 -4.10 3.37
N PHE A 88 12.66 -5.42 3.47
CA PHE A 88 12.63 -6.13 4.74
C PHE A 88 14.02 -6.07 5.40
N PRO A 89 14.13 -6.37 6.69
CA PRO A 89 15.44 -6.39 7.34
C PRO A 89 16.48 -7.31 6.67
N ASP A 90 16.03 -8.39 6.03
CA ASP A 90 16.91 -9.34 5.34
C ASP A 90 16.97 -9.13 3.83
N GLY A 91 16.45 -8.03 3.31
CA GLY A 91 16.56 -7.67 1.90
C GLY A 91 15.26 -7.26 1.23
N THR A 92 15.37 -6.86 -0.03
CA THR A 92 14.22 -6.45 -0.84
C THR A 92 13.44 -7.67 -1.32
N LYS A 93 12.12 -7.64 -1.17
CA LYS A 93 11.21 -8.70 -1.60
C LYS A 93 10.02 -8.12 -2.34
N LEU A 94 9.48 -8.88 -3.29
CA LEU A 94 8.24 -8.51 -3.96
C LEU A 94 7.06 -8.96 -3.10
N VAL A 95 6.22 -8.01 -2.71
CA VAL A 95 5.00 -8.29 -1.97
C VAL A 95 3.83 -8.29 -2.96
N THR A 96 3.12 -9.41 -3.04
CA THR A 96 1.93 -9.54 -3.88
C THR A 96 0.71 -9.70 -2.97
N VAL A 97 -0.20 -8.74 -3.02
CA VAL A 97 -1.44 -8.79 -2.24
C VAL A 97 -2.56 -9.18 -3.18
N MET A 98 -3.16 -10.36 -2.92
CA MET A 98 -4.27 -10.86 -3.69
C MET A 98 -5.58 -10.38 -3.09
N ASN A 99 -6.48 -9.86 -3.95
CA ASN A 99 -7.79 -9.38 -3.53
C ASN A 99 -7.68 -8.49 -2.27
N PRO A 100 -7.00 -7.34 -2.39
CA PRO A 100 -6.68 -6.51 -1.22
C PRO A 100 -7.91 -5.90 -0.52
N ILE A 101 -9.04 -5.78 -1.21
CA ILE A 101 -10.28 -5.28 -0.62
C ILE A 101 -11.23 -6.46 -0.44
N ARG A 102 -11.29 -6.99 0.78
CA ARG A 102 -12.05 -8.23 1.07
C ARG A 102 -13.38 -7.98 1.77
N ASP A 103 -13.55 -6.78 2.35
CA ASP A 103 -14.79 -6.44 3.06
C ASP A 103 -15.43 -5.15 2.55
#